data_c6cbe3f68081fc990e02a75f6de79a1a
#
_entry.id   c6cbe3f68081fc990e02a75f6de79a1a
#
_cell.length_a   1.000
_cell.length_b   1.000
_cell.length_c   1.000
_cell.angle_alpha   90.00
_cell.angle_beta   90.00
_cell.angle_gamma   90.00
#
_symmetry.space_group_name_H-M   'P 1'
#
loop_
_entity.id
_entity.type
_entity.pdbx_description
1 polymer ?
#
loop_
_entity_poly.entity_id
_entity_poly.type
_entity_poly.pdbx_seq_one_letter_code
_entity_poly.pdbx_strand_id
1 'polypeptide(L)'
;MENYNFDIQEELKKLPAKPGVYIMHDERDHIIYVGKAISLKNRVRQYFQTSRNKGVKIEQMVTHIRRFEYIVTDSELEALVLECNLIKEHHPKYNTMLMDDKTYPFIKVTVNEDFPRVMLARKMLKDKAKYFGPYTSGQAAVSYTHLTLPTICSV
;
A
#
# COMPACT_ATOMS: atom_id res chain seq x y z
N MET A 1 -29.05 11.77 9.55
CA MET A 1 -27.84 10.95 9.31
C MET A 1 -28.27 9.51 9.24
N GLU A 2 -28.31 8.94 8.08
CA GLU A 2 -28.59 7.52 7.93
C GLU A 2 -27.41 6.76 8.54
N ASN A 3 -27.66 6.05 9.63
CA ASN A 3 -26.75 5.04 10.16
C ASN A 3 -26.66 3.92 9.12
N TYR A 4 -25.77 4.08 8.16
CA TYR A 4 -25.38 2.99 7.28
C TYR A 4 -24.65 1.97 8.14
N ASN A 5 -25.41 0.95 8.55
CA ASN A 5 -24.82 -0.16 9.31
C ASN A 5 -23.97 -0.99 8.33
N PHE A 6 -22.69 -0.61 8.20
CA PHE A 6 -21.76 -1.29 7.31
C PHE A 6 -21.42 -2.66 7.91
N ASP A 7 -22.00 -3.71 7.36
CA ASP A 7 -21.67 -5.09 7.76
C ASP A 7 -20.40 -5.55 7.02
N ILE A 8 -19.29 -5.54 7.74
CA ILE A 8 -18.00 -5.98 7.23
C ILE A 8 -18.08 -7.39 6.64
N GLN A 9 -18.79 -8.32 7.27
CA GLN A 9 -18.86 -9.71 6.83
C GLN A 9 -19.62 -9.86 5.51
N GLU A 10 -20.67 -9.09 5.31
CA GLU A 10 -21.39 -9.07 4.03
C GLU A 10 -20.58 -8.41 2.93
N GLU A 11 -19.93 -7.29 3.22
CA GLU A 11 -19.11 -6.59 2.24
C GLU A 11 -17.86 -7.41 1.81
N LEU A 12 -17.30 -8.22 2.72
CA LEU A 12 -16.22 -9.16 2.38
C LEU A 12 -16.63 -10.21 1.35
N LYS A 13 -17.91 -10.57 1.30
CA LYS A 13 -18.41 -11.54 0.31
C LYS A 13 -18.48 -10.95 -1.11
N LYS A 14 -18.71 -9.64 -1.21
CA LYS A 14 -18.84 -8.91 -2.48
C LYS A 14 -17.49 -8.60 -3.15
N LEU A 15 -16.37 -8.76 -2.43
CA LEU A 15 -15.05 -8.45 -2.95
C LEU A 15 -14.68 -9.29 -4.17
N PRO A 16 -14.25 -8.65 -5.27
CA PRO A 16 -13.80 -9.37 -6.47
C PRO A 16 -12.40 -9.96 -6.28
N ALA A 17 -12.14 -11.07 -6.97
CA ALA A 17 -10.79 -11.65 -7.07
C ALA A 17 -9.97 -10.96 -8.17
N LYS A 18 -9.86 -9.63 -8.10
CA LYS A 18 -9.19 -8.77 -9.08
C LYS A 18 -8.16 -7.89 -8.38
N PRO A 19 -7.15 -7.40 -9.11
CA PRO A 19 -6.21 -6.43 -8.56
C PRO A 19 -6.91 -5.11 -8.24
N GLY A 20 -6.39 -4.41 -7.26
CA GLY A 20 -6.93 -3.12 -6.86
C GLY A 20 -6.34 -2.59 -5.56
N VAL A 21 -6.93 -1.51 -5.10
CA VAL A 21 -6.58 -0.82 -3.87
C VAL A 21 -7.75 -0.90 -2.90
N TYR A 22 -7.46 -1.11 -1.64
CA TYR A 22 -8.44 -1.07 -0.55
C TYR A 22 -8.09 0.04 0.44
N ILE A 23 -9.12 0.67 0.98
CA ILE A 23 -9.05 1.84 1.85
C ILE A 23 -9.82 1.52 3.12
N MET A 24 -9.17 1.59 4.28
CA MET A 24 -9.77 1.28 5.57
C MET A 24 -10.11 2.56 6.31
N HIS A 25 -11.30 2.61 6.88
CA HIS A 25 -11.83 3.75 7.62
C HIS A 25 -12.13 3.40 9.09
N ASP A 26 -11.94 4.38 9.96
CA ASP A 26 -12.35 4.29 11.37
C ASP A 26 -13.82 4.68 11.60
N GLU A 27 -14.25 4.76 12.85
CA GLU A 27 -15.62 5.13 13.21
C GLU A 27 -15.98 6.59 12.87
N ARG A 28 -14.98 7.45 12.66
CA ARG A 28 -15.16 8.85 12.27
C ARG A 28 -15.00 9.06 10.76
N ASP A 29 -14.94 7.96 10.02
CA ASP A 29 -14.75 7.93 8.57
C ASP A 29 -13.39 8.48 8.10
N HIS A 30 -12.39 8.53 9.01
CA HIS A 30 -11.04 8.88 8.62
C HIS A 30 -10.36 7.69 7.93
N ILE A 31 -9.64 7.96 6.86
CA ILE A 31 -8.80 6.98 6.20
C ILE A 31 -7.61 6.65 7.11
N ILE A 32 -7.56 5.43 7.61
CA ILE A 32 -6.50 4.96 8.53
C ILE A 32 -5.46 4.09 7.86
N TYR A 33 -5.80 3.47 6.74
CA TYR A 33 -4.89 2.62 5.98
C TYR A 33 -5.30 2.50 4.51
N VAL A 34 -4.31 2.48 3.63
CA VAL A 34 -4.46 2.20 2.20
C VAL A 34 -3.50 1.06 1.83
N GLY A 35 -3.98 0.10 1.07
CA GLY A 35 -3.15 -1.01 0.61
C GLY A 35 -3.54 -1.52 -0.76
N LYS A 36 -2.58 -2.08 -1.49
CA LYS A 36 -2.84 -2.75 -2.77
C LYS A 36 -3.00 -4.26 -2.62
N ALA A 37 -3.65 -4.87 -3.56
CA ALA A 37 -3.80 -6.31 -3.67
C ALA A 37 -3.76 -6.79 -5.12
N ILE A 38 -3.22 -7.99 -5.34
CA ILE A 38 -3.37 -8.73 -6.60
C ILE A 38 -4.79 -9.32 -6.66
N SER A 39 -5.32 -9.73 -5.51
CA SER A 39 -6.69 -10.17 -5.32
C SER A 39 -7.28 -9.49 -4.10
N LEU A 40 -8.17 -8.54 -4.31
CA LEU A 40 -8.84 -7.80 -3.25
C LEU A 40 -9.56 -8.76 -2.29
N LYS A 41 -10.28 -9.74 -2.82
CA LYS A 41 -10.98 -10.75 -2.04
C LYS A 41 -10.09 -11.47 -1.04
N ASN A 42 -8.94 -11.96 -1.50
CA ASN A 42 -8.03 -12.72 -0.64
C ASN A 42 -7.32 -11.81 0.38
N ARG A 43 -6.88 -10.64 -0.06
CA ARG A 43 -6.09 -9.73 0.76
C ARG A 43 -6.90 -9.10 1.88
N VAL A 44 -8.08 -8.56 1.57
CA VAL A 44 -8.90 -7.87 2.56
C VAL A 44 -9.44 -8.86 3.60
N ARG A 45 -9.87 -10.04 3.18
CA ARG A 45 -10.32 -11.10 4.10
C ARG A 45 -9.27 -11.50 5.14
N GLN A 46 -7.99 -11.49 4.78
CA GLN A 46 -6.91 -11.85 5.69
C GLN A 46 -6.84 -10.96 6.93
N TYR A 47 -7.26 -9.70 6.85
CA TYR A 47 -7.29 -8.79 8.00
C TYR A 47 -8.31 -9.22 9.05
N PHE A 48 -9.42 -9.81 8.63
CA PHE A 48 -10.56 -10.17 9.50
C PHE A 48 -10.57 -11.66 9.91
N GLN A 49 -9.58 -12.45 9.45
CA GLN A 49 -9.44 -13.85 9.87
C GLN A 49 -8.73 -13.94 11.22
N THR A 50 -9.28 -14.75 12.13
CA THR A 50 -8.81 -14.88 13.52
C THR A 50 -7.54 -15.74 13.68
N SER A 51 -7.19 -16.54 12.68
CA SER A 51 -6.20 -17.63 12.81
C SER A 51 -4.76 -17.30 12.45
N ARG A 52 -4.44 -16.03 12.11
CA ARG A 52 -3.09 -15.64 11.69
C ARG A 52 -2.48 -14.65 12.68
N ASN A 53 -1.28 -14.95 13.12
CA ASN A 53 -0.46 -14.00 13.86
C ASN A 53 -0.04 -12.86 12.91
N LYS A 54 -0.78 -11.75 12.97
CA LYS A 54 -0.63 -10.58 12.06
C LYS A 54 0.38 -9.57 12.57
N GLY A 55 0.85 -9.74 13.79
CA GLY A 55 1.63 -8.72 14.48
C GLY A 55 0.77 -7.67 15.19
N VAL A 56 1.28 -7.19 16.32
CA VAL A 56 0.54 -6.32 17.26
C VAL A 56 -0.04 -5.06 16.59
N LYS A 57 0.73 -4.41 15.71
CA LYS A 57 0.27 -3.17 15.06
C LYS A 57 -0.86 -3.40 14.06
N ILE A 58 -0.83 -4.50 13.32
CA ILE A 58 -1.91 -4.85 12.38
C ILE A 58 -3.17 -5.24 13.16
N GLU A 59 -3.04 -5.99 14.23
CA GLU A 59 -4.17 -6.35 15.10
C GLU A 59 -4.80 -5.10 15.71
N GLN A 60 -3.99 -4.16 16.19
CA GLN A 60 -4.47 -2.89 16.68
C GLN A 60 -5.21 -2.09 15.59
N MET A 61 -4.67 -2.04 14.37
CA MET A 61 -5.34 -1.40 13.25
C MET A 61 -6.71 -2.02 12.98
N VAL A 62 -6.80 -3.35 12.93
CA VAL A 62 -8.05 -4.08 12.65
C VAL A 62 -9.14 -3.75 13.66
N THR A 63 -8.80 -3.54 14.93
CA THR A 63 -9.78 -3.14 15.96
C THR A 63 -10.43 -1.78 15.69
N HIS A 64 -9.76 -0.90 14.94
CA HIS A 64 -10.25 0.44 14.61
C HIS A 64 -11.01 0.49 13.27
N ILE A 65 -10.93 -0.55 12.45
CA ILE A 65 -11.63 -0.59 11.17
C ILE A 65 -13.14 -0.71 11.41
N ARG A 66 -13.90 0.23 10.85
CA ARG A 66 -15.37 0.19 10.89
C ARG A 66 -15.98 -0.01 9.52
N ARG A 67 -15.33 0.46 8.48
CA ARG A 67 -15.70 0.17 7.09
C ARG A 67 -14.47 0.15 6.19
N PHE A 68 -14.63 -0.39 5.01
CA PHE A 68 -13.63 -0.33 3.95
C PHE A 68 -14.26 -0.02 2.60
N GLU A 69 -13.46 0.55 1.73
CA GLU A 69 -13.75 0.75 0.32
C GLU A 69 -12.71 0.05 -0.52
N TYR A 70 -12.99 -0.15 -1.80
CA TYR A 70 -12.02 -0.70 -2.73
C TYR A 70 -12.20 -0.13 -4.13
N ILE A 71 -11.11 -0.07 -4.87
CA ILE A 71 -11.06 0.36 -6.27
C ILE A 71 -10.41 -0.77 -7.05
N VAL A 72 -11.14 -1.32 -8.04
CA VAL A 72 -10.61 -2.34 -8.94
C VAL A 72 -9.75 -1.66 -9.99
N THR A 73 -8.59 -2.24 -10.29
CA THR A 73 -7.67 -1.79 -11.34
C THR A 73 -7.47 -2.87 -12.38
N ASP A 74 -7.02 -2.49 -13.57
CA ASP A 74 -6.79 -3.45 -14.67
C ASP A 74 -5.52 -4.28 -14.46
N SER A 75 -4.57 -3.76 -13.67
CA SER A 75 -3.31 -4.43 -13.39
C SER A 75 -2.81 -4.15 -11.97
N GLU A 76 -1.88 -5.00 -11.50
CA GLU A 76 -1.18 -4.78 -10.24
C GLU A 76 -0.36 -3.49 -10.26
N LEU A 77 0.20 -3.15 -11.41
CA LEU A 77 0.96 -1.92 -11.61
C LEU A 77 0.10 -0.68 -11.38
N GLU A 78 -1.09 -0.66 -11.95
CA GLU A 78 -2.05 0.43 -11.76
C GLU A 78 -2.49 0.53 -10.30
N ALA A 79 -2.71 -0.60 -9.63
CA ALA A 79 -3.00 -0.65 -8.21
C ALA A 79 -1.86 -0.04 -7.37
N LEU A 80 -0.61 -0.32 -7.71
CA LEU A 80 0.55 0.23 -7.02
C LEU A 80 0.63 1.76 -7.17
N VAL A 81 0.41 2.27 -8.38
CA VAL A 81 0.39 3.70 -8.65
C VAL A 81 -0.71 4.40 -7.85
N LEU A 82 -1.90 3.84 -7.87
CA LEU A 82 -3.04 4.37 -7.14
C LEU A 82 -2.81 4.34 -5.63
N GLU A 83 -2.28 3.25 -5.09
CA GLU A 83 -1.89 3.15 -3.67
C GLU A 83 -0.91 4.26 -3.28
N CYS A 84 0.15 4.47 -4.05
CA CYS A 84 1.13 5.53 -3.80
C CYS A 84 0.49 6.91 -3.77
N ASN A 85 -0.38 7.21 -4.72
CA ASN A 85 -1.06 8.50 -4.81
C ASN A 85 -2.00 8.72 -3.61
N LEU A 86 -2.78 7.72 -3.24
CA LEU A 86 -3.69 7.80 -2.10
C LEU A 86 -2.94 7.95 -0.77
N ILE A 87 -1.82 7.26 -0.60
CA ILE A 87 -0.97 7.40 0.60
C ILE A 87 -0.39 8.81 0.68
N LYS A 88 0.07 9.37 -0.44
CA LYS A 88 0.59 10.75 -0.49
C LYS A 88 -0.49 11.79 -0.21
N GLU A 89 -1.69 11.58 -0.70
CA GLU A 89 -2.81 12.51 -0.53
C GLU A 89 -3.35 12.50 0.90
N HIS A 90 -3.58 11.31 1.46
CA HIS A 90 -4.30 11.16 2.72
C HIS A 90 -3.42 10.97 3.96
N HIS A 91 -2.14 10.62 3.78
CA HIS A 91 -1.20 10.34 4.88
C HIS A 91 -1.80 9.43 5.97
N PRO A 92 -2.29 8.22 5.63
CA PRO A 92 -3.00 7.38 6.58
C PRO A 92 -2.09 6.98 7.75
N LYS A 93 -2.63 7.07 8.96
CA LYS A 93 -1.87 6.84 10.20
C LYS A 93 -1.13 5.50 10.22
N TYR A 94 -1.80 4.42 9.84
CA TYR A 94 -1.21 3.09 9.91
C TYR A 94 -0.25 2.78 8.76
N ASN A 95 -0.33 3.47 7.62
CA ASN A 95 0.71 3.39 6.61
C ASN A 95 2.03 3.91 7.16
N THR A 96 2.03 5.05 7.83
CA THR A 96 3.22 5.62 8.49
C THR A 96 3.74 4.71 9.60
N MET A 97 2.86 4.24 10.49
CA MET A 97 3.25 3.38 11.61
C MET A 97 3.84 2.04 11.16
N LEU A 98 3.31 1.44 10.08
CA LEU A 98 3.84 0.19 9.52
C LEU A 98 5.16 0.41 8.76
N MET A 99 5.37 1.60 8.19
CA MET A 99 6.66 1.98 7.59
C MET A 99 7.78 2.10 8.62
N ASP A 100 7.50 2.59 9.82
CA ASP A 100 8.48 2.72 10.89
C ASP A 100 9.05 1.37 11.34
N ASP A 101 8.27 0.30 11.24
CA ASP A 101 8.69 -1.07 11.60
C ASP A 101 9.35 -1.84 10.47
N LYS A 102 9.01 -1.52 9.23
CA LYS A 102 9.51 -2.20 8.04
C LYS A 102 10.18 -1.17 7.16
N THR A 103 11.49 -1.31 6.96
CA THR A 103 12.21 -0.56 5.93
C THR A 103 11.67 -0.96 4.56
N TYR A 104 10.72 -0.19 4.04
CA TYR A 104 10.25 -0.37 2.68
C TYR A 104 11.34 0.02 1.68
N PRO A 105 11.54 -0.77 0.63
CA PRO A 105 12.57 -0.48 -0.35
C PRO A 105 12.23 0.76 -1.18
N PHE A 106 13.29 1.47 -1.54
CA PHE A 106 13.28 2.52 -2.55
C PHE A 106 13.90 2.00 -3.84
N ILE A 107 13.49 2.54 -4.96
CA ILE A 107 14.23 2.42 -6.21
C ILE A 107 15.23 3.58 -6.26
N LYS A 108 16.51 3.25 -6.30
CA LYS A 108 17.61 4.20 -6.45
C LYS A 108 18.06 4.21 -7.89
N VAL A 109 18.21 5.41 -8.46
CA VAL A 109 18.78 5.63 -9.79
C VAL A 109 20.05 6.47 -9.64
N THR A 110 21.18 5.91 -10.02
CA THR A 110 22.49 6.57 -9.92
C THR A 110 22.70 7.52 -11.11
N VAL A 111 21.96 8.62 -11.14
CA VAL A 111 22.01 9.62 -12.24
C VAL A 111 23.33 10.38 -12.32
N ASN A 112 24.18 10.28 -11.32
CA ASN A 112 25.48 10.91 -11.21
C ASN A 112 26.63 10.03 -11.71
N GLU A 113 26.35 8.80 -12.15
CA GLU A 113 27.32 7.90 -12.78
C GLU A 113 27.25 7.98 -14.30
N ASP A 114 28.36 7.73 -14.99
CA ASP A 114 28.42 7.74 -16.47
C ASP A 114 27.50 6.66 -17.07
N PHE A 115 27.31 5.55 -16.33
CA PHE A 115 26.35 4.50 -16.66
C PHE A 115 25.31 4.38 -15.52
N PRO A 116 24.20 5.12 -15.58
CA PRO A 116 23.19 5.10 -14.56
C PRO A 116 22.64 3.70 -14.31
N ARG A 117 22.59 3.30 -13.05
CA ARG A 117 22.06 2.01 -12.62
C ARG A 117 20.76 2.18 -11.84
N VAL A 118 19.87 1.22 -11.98
CA VAL A 118 18.65 1.11 -11.20
C VAL A 118 18.80 -0.03 -10.21
N MET A 119 18.65 0.27 -8.93
CA MET A 119 18.82 -0.72 -7.86
C MET A 119 17.85 -0.49 -6.72
N LEU A 120 17.64 -1.52 -5.91
CA LEU A 120 16.87 -1.40 -4.67
C LEU A 120 17.77 -0.83 -3.56
N ALA A 121 17.26 0.15 -2.84
CA ALA A 121 17.90 0.71 -1.65
C ALA A 121 16.94 0.66 -0.47
N ARG A 122 17.44 0.37 0.72
CA ARG A 122 16.64 0.36 1.94
C ARG A 122 16.71 1.67 2.73
N LYS A 123 17.63 2.54 2.37
CA LYS A 123 17.83 3.86 2.97
C LYS A 123 18.13 4.87 1.88
N MET A 124 17.65 6.08 2.08
CA MET A 124 18.05 7.22 1.26
C MET A 124 19.39 7.75 1.76
N LEU A 125 20.35 7.86 0.86
CA LEU A 125 21.67 8.43 1.15
C LEU A 125 21.78 9.81 0.50
N LYS A 126 22.66 10.65 1.02
CA LYS A 126 22.96 11.96 0.44
C LYS A 126 24.05 11.83 -0.65
N ASP A 127 23.78 11.03 -1.68
CA ASP A 127 24.74 10.66 -2.72
C ASP A 127 24.41 11.21 -4.12
N LYS A 128 23.53 12.21 -4.19
CA LYS A 128 23.05 12.83 -5.44
C LYS A 128 22.29 11.87 -6.39
N ALA A 129 22.04 10.63 -5.98
CA ALA A 129 21.18 9.72 -6.72
C ALA A 129 19.69 10.11 -6.55
N LYS A 130 18.85 9.70 -7.48
CA LYS A 130 17.40 9.85 -7.34
C LYS A 130 16.80 8.63 -6.67
N TYR A 131 15.88 8.87 -5.74
CA TYR A 131 15.17 7.83 -4.99
C TYR A 131 13.68 7.95 -5.23
N PHE A 132 13.05 6.82 -5.50
CA PHE A 132 11.62 6.70 -5.74
C PHE A 132 11.02 5.71 -4.74
N GLY A 133 9.85 5.99 -4.22
CA GLY A 133 9.17 5.18 -3.21
C GLY A 133 8.89 5.96 -1.92
N PRO A 134 8.75 5.31 -0.76
CA PRO A 134 8.96 3.87 -0.53
C PRO A 134 7.84 3.00 -1.10
N TYR A 135 8.18 1.75 -1.48
CA TYR A 135 7.22 0.78 -1.99
C TYR A 135 6.81 -0.20 -0.90
N THR A 136 5.53 -0.50 -0.82
CA THR A 136 4.96 -1.34 0.26
C THR A 136 5.28 -2.83 0.14
N SER A 137 5.83 -3.27 -0.99
CA SER A 137 6.34 -4.62 -1.16
C SER A 137 7.63 -4.64 -1.98
N GLY A 138 8.57 -5.50 -1.60
CA GLY A 138 9.81 -5.69 -2.35
C GLY A 138 9.55 -6.20 -3.78
N GLN A 139 8.52 -7.02 -3.98
CA GLN A 139 8.12 -7.50 -5.29
C GLN A 139 7.64 -6.37 -6.21
N ALA A 140 6.89 -5.43 -5.67
CA ALA A 140 6.45 -4.25 -6.42
C ALA A 140 7.65 -3.41 -6.87
N ALA A 141 8.62 -3.17 -5.99
CA ALA A 141 9.83 -2.44 -6.33
C ALA A 141 10.66 -3.16 -7.40
N VAL A 142 10.77 -4.50 -7.33
CA VAL A 142 11.45 -5.32 -8.35
C VAL A 142 10.75 -5.23 -9.71
N SER A 143 9.41 -5.30 -9.74
CA SER A 143 8.64 -5.13 -10.97
C SER A 143 8.89 -3.78 -11.63
N TYR A 144 9.05 -2.71 -10.85
CA TYR A 144 9.37 -1.38 -11.37
C TYR A 144 10.79 -1.26 -11.92
N THR A 145 11.76 -2.00 -11.41
CA THR A 145 13.12 -1.98 -11.95
C THR A 145 13.20 -2.65 -13.31
N HIS A 146 12.27 -3.52 -13.66
CA HIS A 146 12.16 -4.18 -14.97
C HIS A 146 11.32 -3.40 -15.99
N LEU A 147 10.57 -2.38 -15.55
CA LEU A 147 9.79 -1.49 -16.38
C LEU A 147 10.51 -0.15 -16.54
N THR A 148 10.10 0.63 -17.54
CA THR A 148 10.53 2.03 -17.67
C THR A 148 10.26 2.78 -16.38
N LEU A 149 11.26 3.53 -15.89
CA LEU A 149 11.20 4.27 -14.63
C LEU A 149 9.95 5.15 -14.54
N PRO A 150 9.05 4.87 -13.62
CA PRO A 150 7.88 5.71 -13.44
C PRO A 150 8.26 6.98 -12.66
N THR A 151 7.81 8.11 -13.11
CA THR A 151 7.89 9.40 -12.40
C THR A 151 6.84 9.53 -11.29
N ILE A 152 6.09 8.48 -11.01
CA ILE A 152 4.80 8.51 -10.34
C ILE A 152 4.93 8.59 -8.82
N CYS A 153 5.89 7.90 -8.20
CA CYS A 153 6.14 7.91 -6.75
C CYS A 153 7.50 8.55 -6.43
N SER A 154 7.77 9.72 -6.98
CA SER A 154 8.98 10.49 -6.61
C SER A 154 8.85 11.06 -5.19
N VAL A 155 9.88 10.92 -4.42
CA VAL A 155 10.00 11.49 -3.08
C VAL A 155 10.69 12.86 -3.16
#